data_632f88f8fde2db1fddb27ee535f119d8
#
_entry.id   632f88f8fde2db1fddb27ee535f119d8
#
_cell.length_a   1.000
_cell.length_b   1.000
_cell.length_c   1.000
_cell.angle_alpha   90.00
_cell.angle_beta   90.00
_cell.angle_gamma   90.00
#
_symmetry.space_group_name_H-M   'P 1'
#
loop_
_entity.id
_entity.type
_entity.pdbx_description
1 polymer ?
#
loop_
_entity_poly.entity_id
_entity_poly.type
_entity_poly.pdbx_seq_one_letter_code
_entity_poly.pdbx_strand_id
1 'polypeptide(L)'
;MRSISTCLILAVVGLTAESMAASNFGESSIRYAVVGDSYSIGEGATEDEAWPALLARHLTKSGQATELVSNPSRTGWTTKDAIENELPLFCAARPNFATLMLGVNDWVQDVEPATFRSRLAHLMDEMLKVLPNKKRLLVVNIPDFSVTPEGPKYARGRVISAGLAGFNKIIAEEAQRRGLALVDIFPISQQMRDRSELVATDGLHPSATAYTEWEALIFPAARAALEP
;
A
#
# COMPACT_ATOMS: atom_id res chain seq x y z
N MET A 1 48.97 4.35 -74.99
CA MET A 1 48.56 3.32 -74.20
C MET A 1 48.90 3.63 -72.73
N ARG A 2 48.05 4.27 -72.02
CA ARG A 2 48.31 4.67 -70.63
C ARG A 2 47.11 4.24 -69.77
N SER A 3 47.41 3.36 -68.85
CA SER A 3 46.46 2.88 -67.82
C SER A 3 46.24 3.97 -66.79
N ILE A 4 44.99 4.31 -66.47
CA ILE A 4 44.64 5.22 -65.43
C ILE A 4 44.07 4.35 -64.31
N SER A 5 44.78 4.31 -63.19
CA SER A 5 44.37 3.62 -61.95
C SER A 5 43.52 4.55 -61.14
N THR A 6 42.26 4.22 -60.95
CA THR A 6 41.36 4.99 -60.14
C THR A 6 41.37 4.44 -58.70
N CYS A 7 41.83 5.28 -57.75
CA CYS A 7 41.88 4.95 -56.32
C CYS A 7 40.51 5.20 -55.68
N LEU A 8 39.87 4.14 -55.18
CA LEU A 8 38.60 4.21 -54.49
C LEU A 8 38.86 4.41 -52.98
N ILE A 9 38.49 5.58 -52.45
CA ILE A 9 38.59 5.89 -51.04
C ILE A 9 37.31 5.38 -50.39
N LEU A 10 37.41 4.32 -49.54
CA LEU A 10 36.32 3.90 -48.65
C LEU A 10 36.31 4.82 -47.44
N ALA A 11 35.25 5.61 -47.29
CA ALA A 11 34.95 6.31 -46.07
C ALA A 11 34.25 5.34 -45.09
N VAL A 12 34.96 4.97 -44.03
CA VAL A 12 34.38 4.22 -42.91
C VAL A 12 33.64 5.22 -42.03
N VAL A 13 32.28 5.20 -42.09
CA VAL A 13 31.43 5.90 -41.14
C VAL A 13 31.35 5.04 -39.90
N GLY A 14 32.05 5.47 -38.84
CA GLY A 14 31.94 4.87 -37.53
C GLY A 14 30.60 5.24 -36.91
N LEU A 15 29.66 4.29 -36.86
CA LEU A 15 28.47 4.40 -35.95
C LEU A 15 28.95 4.13 -34.53
N THR A 16 29.02 5.18 -33.73
CA THR A 16 29.10 5.05 -32.29
C THR A 16 27.70 4.65 -31.78
N ALA A 17 27.53 3.39 -31.45
CA ALA A 17 26.36 2.93 -30.71
C ALA A 17 26.45 3.49 -29.28
N GLU A 18 25.72 4.58 -29.01
CA GLU A 18 25.41 4.96 -27.66
C GLU A 18 24.49 3.88 -27.08
N SER A 19 25.10 3.01 -26.28
CA SER A 19 24.39 2.06 -25.43
C SER A 19 23.54 2.86 -24.41
N MET A 20 22.28 3.07 -24.73
CA MET A 20 21.30 3.42 -23.73
C MET A 20 21.26 2.26 -22.74
N ALA A 21 21.79 2.49 -21.55
CA ALA A 21 21.63 1.60 -20.42
C ALA A 21 20.12 1.53 -20.10
N ALA A 22 19.43 0.58 -20.72
CA ALA A 22 18.15 0.11 -20.24
C ALA A 22 18.42 -0.42 -18.83
N SER A 23 17.88 0.24 -17.84
CA SER A 23 17.90 -0.23 -16.46
C SER A 23 17.33 -1.64 -16.47
N ASN A 24 18.20 -2.64 -16.30
CA ASN A 24 17.83 -4.03 -16.08
C ASN A 24 17.10 -4.13 -14.72
N PHE A 25 15.82 -3.79 -14.70
CA PHE A 25 14.90 -4.32 -13.70
C PHE A 25 14.68 -5.79 -14.09
N GLY A 26 15.58 -6.65 -13.63
CA GLY A 26 15.48 -8.09 -13.83
C GLY A 26 14.16 -8.62 -13.26
N GLU A 27 13.78 -9.84 -13.68
CA GLU A 27 12.55 -10.58 -13.28
C GLU A 27 12.31 -10.72 -11.77
N SER A 28 13.12 -10.10 -10.91
CA SER A 28 13.07 -10.16 -9.44
C SER A 28 12.56 -8.87 -8.77
N SER A 29 12.13 -7.83 -9.51
CA SER A 29 11.62 -6.60 -8.88
C SER A 29 10.23 -6.80 -8.26
N ILE A 30 10.04 -6.23 -7.06
CA ILE A 30 8.76 -6.24 -6.36
C ILE A 30 7.88 -5.13 -6.94
N ARG A 31 6.78 -5.53 -7.53
CA ARG A 31 5.70 -4.64 -7.98
C ARG A 31 4.66 -4.55 -6.87
N TYR A 32 4.79 -3.53 -6.05
CA TYR A 32 3.95 -3.32 -4.87
C TYR A 32 2.70 -2.51 -5.22
N ALA A 33 1.53 -2.98 -4.79
CA ALA A 33 0.28 -2.24 -4.90
C ALA A 33 -0.46 -2.17 -3.55
N VAL A 34 -1.24 -1.11 -3.39
CA VAL A 34 -2.00 -0.81 -2.17
C VAL A 34 -3.48 -0.76 -2.51
N VAL A 35 -4.32 -1.29 -1.63
CA VAL A 35 -5.77 -1.06 -1.59
C VAL A 35 -6.11 -0.52 -0.22
N GLY A 36 -6.73 0.68 -0.17
CA GLY A 36 -6.94 1.35 1.11
C GLY A 36 -7.77 2.64 1.04
N ASP A 37 -7.64 3.47 2.05
CA ASP A 37 -8.34 4.75 2.18
C ASP A 37 -7.37 5.91 2.48
N SER A 38 -7.83 6.95 3.21
CA SER A 38 -7.00 8.11 3.59
C SER A 38 -5.73 7.70 4.34
N TYR A 39 -5.76 6.65 5.14
CA TYR A 39 -4.59 6.15 5.88
C TYR A 39 -3.54 5.50 4.96
N SER A 40 -3.97 4.98 3.82
CA SER A 40 -3.08 4.34 2.84
C SER A 40 -2.56 5.33 1.80
N ILE A 41 -3.35 6.37 1.45
CA ILE A 41 -2.82 7.46 0.61
C ILE A 41 -1.85 8.35 1.38
N GLY A 42 -1.90 8.34 2.72
CA GLY A 42 -1.03 9.13 3.58
C GLY A 42 -1.57 10.52 3.89
N GLU A 43 -2.91 10.67 4.01
CA GLU A 43 -3.51 11.96 4.40
C GLU A 43 -2.93 12.43 5.73
N GLY A 44 -2.57 13.72 5.78
CA GLY A 44 -1.86 14.30 6.93
C GLY A 44 -0.34 14.39 6.75
N ALA A 45 0.21 13.80 5.68
CA ALA A 45 1.61 13.85 5.30
C ALA A 45 1.76 14.07 3.79
N THR A 46 2.98 14.20 3.30
CA THR A 46 3.25 14.19 1.86
C THR A 46 3.20 12.76 1.32
N GLU A 47 3.02 12.60 0.00
CA GLU A 47 3.01 11.30 -0.66
C GLU A 47 4.26 10.46 -0.33
N ASP A 48 5.42 11.10 -0.30
CA ASP A 48 6.69 10.44 0.05
C ASP A 48 6.82 10.04 1.51
N GLU A 49 6.04 10.65 2.40
CA GLU A 49 6.02 10.35 3.84
C GLU A 49 4.91 9.35 4.22
N ALA A 50 4.03 9.01 3.27
CA ALA A 50 3.02 7.98 3.46
C ALA A 50 3.68 6.60 3.73
N TRP A 51 3.14 5.82 4.66
CA TRP A 51 3.74 4.54 5.04
C TRP A 51 3.94 3.56 3.86
N PRO A 52 3.10 3.52 2.79
CA PRO A 52 3.37 2.63 1.66
C PRO A 52 4.60 3.06 0.85
N ALA A 53 4.81 4.36 0.66
CA ALA A 53 5.99 4.89 -0.02
C ALA A 53 7.26 4.66 0.82
N LEU A 54 7.17 4.85 2.15
CA LEU A 54 8.24 4.51 3.09
C LEU A 54 8.61 3.02 2.98
N LEU A 55 7.62 2.14 3.00
CA LEU A 55 7.80 0.69 2.89
C LEU A 55 8.51 0.29 1.59
N ALA A 56 8.08 0.81 0.46
CA ALA A 56 8.72 0.53 -0.83
C ALA A 56 10.21 0.93 -0.83
N ARG A 57 10.52 2.12 -0.30
CA ARG A 57 11.91 2.59 -0.17
C ARG A 57 12.74 1.76 0.82
N HIS A 58 12.16 1.35 1.95
CA HIS A 58 12.84 0.53 2.94
C HIS A 58 13.13 -0.87 2.41
N LEU A 59 12.17 -1.51 1.74
CA LEU A 59 12.38 -2.79 1.07
C LEU A 59 13.50 -2.71 0.03
N THR A 60 13.52 -1.64 -0.79
CA THR A 60 14.60 -1.40 -1.77
C THR A 60 15.95 -1.25 -1.10
N LYS A 61 16.04 -0.46 -0.02
CA LYS A 61 17.27 -0.29 0.76
C LYS A 61 17.74 -1.59 1.41
N SER A 62 16.83 -2.50 1.73
CA SER A 62 17.14 -3.83 2.30
C SER A 62 17.50 -4.89 1.27
N GLY A 63 17.65 -4.49 -0.01
CA GLY A 63 18.09 -5.36 -1.10
C GLY A 63 16.95 -5.97 -1.93
N GLN A 64 15.70 -5.60 -1.68
CA GLN A 64 14.54 -6.04 -2.45
C GLN A 64 14.04 -4.89 -3.32
N ALA A 65 14.53 -4.78 -4.55
CA ALA A 65 14.14 -3.72 -5.48
C ALA A 65 12.61 -3.66 -5.59
N THR A 66 11.99 -2.63 -5.00
CA THR A 66 10.53 -2.49 -4.86
C THR A 66 10.05 -1.20 -5.49
N GLU A 67 9.07 -1.30 -6.37
CA GLU A 67 8.37 -0.18 -6.99
C GLU A 67 6.92 -0.15 -6.51
N LEU A 68 6.45 0.97 -5.97
CA LEU A 68 5.03 1.20 -5.69
C LEU A 68 4.32 1.51 -7.00
N VAL A 69 3.77 0.46 -7.64
CA VAL A 69 3.17 0.56 -8.97
C VAL A 69 1.73 1.04 -8.97
N SER A 70 1.04 1.00 -7.83
CA SER A 70 -0.36 1.45 -7.70
C SER A 70 -0.71 1.73 -6.25
N ASN A 71 -1.21 2.93 -5.98
CA ASN A 71 -1.90 3.30 -4.74
C ASN A 71 -3.09 4.20 -5.09
N PRO A 72 -4.23 3.62 -5.53
CA PRO A 72 -5.41 4.38 -5.92
C PRO A 72 -6.28 4.80 -4.72
N SER A 73 -5.83 4.54 -3.49
CA SER A 73 -6.56 4.83 -2.25
C SER A 73 -7.06 6.27 -2.19
N ARG A 74 -8.23 6.48 -1.60
CA ARG A 74 -8.83 7.80 -1.42
C ARG A 74 -9.48 8.00 -0.07
N THR A 75 -9.44 9.25 0.38
CA THR A 75 -10.13 9.71 1.58
C THR A 75 -11.62 9.41 1.52
N GLY A 76 -12.14 8.83 2.60
CA GLY A 76 -13.56 8.54 2.75
C GLY A 76 -14.02 7.24 2.07
N TRP A 77 -13.16 6.54 1.34
CA TRP A 77 -13.54 5.32 0.63
C TRP A 77 -13.77 4.14 1.59
N THR A 78 -14.84 3.41 1.27
CA THR A 78 -15.28 2.18 1.92
C THR A 78 -14.83 0.95 1.14
N THR A 79 -15.07 -0.24 1.69
CA THR A 79 -14.89 -1.50 0.94
C THR A 79 -15.69 -1.56 -0.36
N LYS A 80 -16.86 -0.87 -0.44
CA LYS A 80 -17.64 -0.76 -1.67
C LYS A 80 -16.87 0.04 -2.73
N ASP A 81 -16.37 1.22 -2.34
CA ASP A 81 -15.64 2.10 -3.26
C ASP A 81 -14.35 1.42 -3.75
N ALA A 82 -13.67 0.69 -2.87
CA ALA A 82 -12.48 -0.08 -3.24
C ALA A 82 -12.79 -1.19 -4.26
N ILE A 83 -13.89 -1.92 -4.11
CA ILE A 83 -14.32 -2.92 -5.09
C ILE A 83 -14.60 -2.27 -6.46
N GLU A 84 -15.28 -1.14 -6.47
CA GLU A 84 -15.72 -0.47 -7.69
C GLU A 84 -14.59 0.27 -8.42
N ASN A 85 -13.63 0.85 -7.68
CA ASN A 85 -12.64 1.77 -8.23
C ASN A 85 -11.18 1.31 -8.06
N GLU A 86 -10.79 0.74 -6.91
CA GLU A 86 -9.39 0.36 -6.67
C GLU A 86 -9.06 -1.02 -7.26
N LEU A 87 -9.94 -1.99 -7.07
CA LEU A 87 -9.70 -3.36 -7.52
C LEU A 87 -9.43 -3.48 -9.03
N PRO A 88 -10.14 -2.76 -9.93
CA PRO A 88 -9.79 -2.75 -11.35
C PRO A 88 -8.39 -2.20 -11.64
N LEU A 89 -7.96 -1.14 -10.92
CA LEU A 89 -6.63 -0.55 -11.07
C LEU A 89 -5.55 -1.47 -10.50
N PHE A 90 -5.83 -2.12 -9.37
CA PHE A 90 -4.97 -3.15 -8.79
C PHE A 90 -4.72 -4.30 -9.78
N CYS A 91 -5.78 -4.82 -10.39
CA CYS A 91 -5.67 -5.88 -11.41
C CYS A 91 -4.87 -5.43 -12.62
N ALA A 92 -5.11 -4.20 -13.11
CA ALA A 92 -4.39 -3.64 -14.25
C ALA A 92 -2.89 -3.42 -13.96
N ALA A 93 -2.54 -3.06 -12.73
CA ALA A 93 -1.16 -2.88 -12.30
C ALA A 93 -0.35 -4.19 -12.25
N ARG A 94 -1.01 -5.35 -12.18
CA ARG A 94 -0.38 -6.67 -12.09
C ARG A 94 0.73 -6.72 -11.04
N PRO A 95 0.41 -6.45 -9.75
CA PRO A 95 1.39 -6.49 -8.69
C PRO A 95 1.81 -7.94 -8.38
N ASN A 96 2.98 -8.07 -7.72
CA ASN A 96 3.42 -9.33 -7.15
C ASN A 96 3.59 -9.27 -5.62
N PHE A 97 3.26 -8.13 -5.02
CA PHE A 97 3.10 -7.90 -3.58
C PHE A 97 2.04 -6.82 -3.34
N ALA A 98 1.26 -6.97 -2.30
CA ALA A 98 0.20 -6.02 -1.97
C ALA A 98 -0.03 -5.86 -0.47
N THR A 99 -0.56 -4.68 -0.09
CA THR A 99 -1.14 -4.43 1.22
C THR A 99 -2.60 -4.03 1.11
N LEU A 100 -3.40 -4.42 2.11
CA LEU A 100 -4.82 -4.07 2.23
C LEU A 100 -5.07 -3.48 3.62
N MET A 101 -5.55 -2.23 3.68
CA MET A 101 -5.99 -1.54 4.90
C MET A 101 -7.28 -0.77 4.61
N LEU A 102 -8.43 -1.32 5.01
CA LEU A 102 -9.76 -0.72 4.80
C LEU A 102 -10.72 -1.08 5.93
N GLY A 103 -11.67 -0.18 6.20
CA GLY A 103 -12.77 -0.44 7.13
C GLY A 103 -13.12 0.73 8.04
N VAL A 104 -12.26 1.74 8.19
CA VAL A 104 -12.56 2.93 8.99
C VAL A 104 -13.82 3.61 8.47
N ASN A 105 -13.88 3.86 7.16
CA ASN A 105 -15.01 4.54 6.54
C ASN A 105 -16.27 3.68 6.48
N ASP A 106 -16.14 2.37 6.38
CA ASP A 106 -17.29 1.47 6.52
C ASP A 106 -17.94 1.65 7.91
N TRP A 107 -17.12 1.70 8.98
CA TRP A 107 -17.65 1.96 10.32
C TRP A 107 -18.25 3.36 10.46
N VAL A 108 -17.58 4.40 9.93
CA VAL A 108 -18.04 5.80 9.98
C VAL A 108 -19.38 5.98 9.25
N GLN A 109 -19.57 5.28 8.13
CA GLN A 109 -20.76 5.35 7.27
C GLN A 109 -21.85 4.34 7.68
N ASP A 110 -21.75 3.74 8.85
CA ASP A 110 -22.74 2.80 9.40
C ASP A 110 -22.98 1.56 8.51
N VAL A 111 -21.94 1.08 7.81
CA VAL A 111 -22.03 -0.17 7.07
C VAL A 111 -22.18 -1.34 8.05
N GLU A 112 -23.21 -2.14 7.84
CA GLU A 112 -23.46 -3.31 8.67
C GLU A 112 -22.27 -4.28 8.69
N PRO A 113 -21.86 -4.82 9.85
CA PRO A 113 -20.69 -5.69 9.99
C PRO A 113 -20.70 -6.89 9.05
N ALA A 114 -21.87 -7.46 8.77
CA ALA A 114 -22.00 -8.59 7.84
C ALA A 114 -21.74 -8.17 6.39
N THR A 115 -22.16 -6.97 5.99
CA THR A 115 -21.91 -6.38 4.67
C THR A 115 -20.42 -6.05 4.53
N PHE A 116 -19.81 -5.43 5.54
CA PHE A 116 -18.37 -5.18 5.58
C PHE A 116 -17.58 -6.47 5.40
N ARG A 117 -17.90 -7.51 6.20
CA ARG A 117 -17.27 -8.84 6.09
C ARG A 117 -17.34 -9.40 4.66
N SER A 118 -18.52 -9.36 4.05
CA SER A 118 -18.72 -9.91 2.70
C SER A 118 -17.89 -9.18 1.66
N ARG A 119 -17.84 -7.82 1.72
CA ARG A 119 -17.06 -6.99 0.79
C ARG A 119 -15.56 -7.17 1.00
N LEU A 120 -15.10 -7.19 2.26
CA LEU A 120 -13.71 -7.42 2.62
C LEU A 120 -13.23 -8.80 2.13
N ALA A 121 -14.05 -9.84 2.35
CA ALA A 121 -13.78 -11.18 1.86
C ALA A 121 -13.64 -11.20 0.33
N HIS A 122 -14.54 -10.53 -0.39
CA HIS A 122 -14.48 -10.40 -1.85
C HIS A 122 -13.20 -9.69 -2.31
N LEU A 123 -12.82 -8.57 -1.68
CA LEU A 123 -11.57 -7.87 -2.00
C LEU A 123 -10.36 -8.78 -1.83
N MET A 124 -10.24 -9.46 -0.68
CA MET A 124 -9.14 -10.40 -0.43
C MET A 124 -9.08 -11.51 -1.49
N ASP A 125 -10.23 -12.10 -1.83
CA ASP A 125 -10.31 -13.20 -2.80
C ASP A 125 -9.91 -12.74 -4.21
N GLU A 126 -10.35 -11.56 -4.65
CA GLU A 126 -9.98 -11.03 -5.97
C GLU A 126 -8.50 -10.61 -6.03
N MET A 127 -7.97 -9.99 -4.96
CA MET A 127 -6.55 -9.65 -4.88
C MET A 127 -5.67 -10.91 -4.94
N LEU A 128 -6.08 -11.99 -4.29
CA LEU A 128 -5.36 -13.26 -4.28
C LEU A 128 -5.32 -13.95 -5.65
N LYS A 129 -6.29 -13.71 -6.54
CA LYS A 129 -6.25 -14.23 -7.92
C LYS A 129 -5.15 -13.59 -8.78
N VAL A 130 -4.75 -12.37 -8.44
CA VAL A 130 -3.71 -11.62 -9.17
C VAL A 130 -2.32 -11.93 -8.63
N LEU A 131 -2.20 -12.11 -7.32
CA LEU A 131 -0.92 -12.29 -6.64
C LEU A 131 -0.34 -13.70 -6.84
N PRO A 132 1.00 -13.86 -6.88
CA PRO A 132 1.65 -15.15 -7.13
C PRO A 132 1.31 -16.24 -6.11
N ASN A 133 1.09 -15.84 -4.87
CA ASN A 133 0.68 -16.71 -3.78
C ASN A 133 0.12 -15.88 -2.60
N LYS A 134 -0.49 -16.54 -1.63
CA LYS A 134 -1.14 -15.89 -0.49
C LYS A 134 -0.20 -15.11 0.44
N LYS A 135 1.10 -15.49 0.52
CA LYS A 135 2.08 -14.74 1.33
C LYS A 135 2.27 -13.32 0.81
N ARG A 136 1.96 -13.07 -0.47
CA ARG A 136 2.14 -11.78 -1.14
C ARG A 136 1.02 -10.77 -0.87
N LEU A 137 0.00 -11.13 -0.10
CA LEU A 137 -1.01 -10.21 0.42
C LEU A 137 -0.80 -10.02 1.92
N LEU A 138 -0.40 -8.82 2.32
CA LEU A 138 -0.27 -8.43 3.72
C LEU A 138 -1.49 -7.59 4.12
N VAL A 139 -2.22 -8.02 5.11
CA VAL A 139 -3.35 -7.29 5.67
C VAL A 139 -2.85 -6.43 6.83
N VAL A 140 -3.29 -5.18 6.87
CA VAL A 140 -3.07 -4.28 7.99
C VAL A 140 -4.43 -3.94 8.57
N ASN A 141 -4.62 -4.08 9.87
CA ASN A 141 -5.88 -3.68 10.49
C ASN A 141 -6.02 -2.15 10.55
N ILE A 142 -7.22 -1.66 10.90
CA ILE A 142 -7.52 -0.23 10.89
C ILE A 142 -7.15 0.43 12.23
N PRO A 143 -6.72 1.73 12.19
CA PRO A 143 -6.32 2.47 13.38
C PRO A 143 -7.50 2.87 14.26
N ASP A 144 -7.21 3.24 15.51
CA ASP A 144 -8.14 3.89 16.42
C ASP A 144 -8.01 5.42 16.36
N PHE A 145 -8.85 6.04 15.56
CA PHE A 145 -8.87 7.50 15.45
C PHE A 145 -9.66 8.19 16.58
N SER A 146 -10.33 7.41 17.45
CA SER A 146 -11.13 7.97 18.55
C SER A 146 -10.31 8.82 19.53
N VAL A 147 -9.00 8.61 19.54
CA VAL A 147 -8.04 9.25 20.45
C VAL A 147 -7.52 10.59 19.91
N THR A 148 -7.83 10.94 18.67
CA THR A 148 -7.39 12.19 18.04
C THR A 148 -8.32 13.36 18.41
N PRO A 149 -7.85 14.63 18.31
CA PRO A 149 -8.68 15.80 18.64
C PRO A 149 -10.01 15.86 17.88
N GLU A 150 -10.03 15.51 16.59
CA GLU A 150 -11.22 15.55 15.75
C GLU A 150 -12.03 14.24 15.77
N GLY A 151 -11.42 13.14 16.23
CA GLY A 151 -12.05 11.82 16.28
C GLY A 151 -13.43 11.79 16.92
N PRO A 152 -13.64 12.39 18.10
CA PRO A 152 -14.95 12.38 18.79
C PRO A 152 -16.12 12.92 17.96
N LYS A 153 -15.87 13.77 16.95
CA LYS A 153 -16.91 14.31 16.07
C LYS A 153 -17.61 13.23 15.22
N TYR A 154 -16.96 12.10 15.02
CA TYR A 154 -17.48 10.97 14.24
C TYR A 154 -18.25 9.95 15.07
N ALA A 155 -18.37 10.17 16.39
CA ALA A 155 -19.01 9.20 17.29
C ALA A 155 -20.49 8.98 16.99
N ARG A 156 -21.24 10.04 16.67
CA ARG A 156 -22.70 9.97 16.43
C ARG A 156 -23.45 9.14 17.50
N GLY A 157 -23.04 9.29 18.76
CA GLY A 157 -23.59 8.52 19.88
C GLY A 157 -23.05 7.09 20.03
N ARG A 158 -22.09 6.67 19.21
CA ARG A 158 -21.44 5.35 19.27
C ARG A 158 -20.08 5.43 19.98
N VAL A 159 -19.60 4.30 20.49
CA VAL A 159 -18.24 4.19 21.03
C VAL A 159 -17.29 3.80 19.90
N ILE A 160 -16.51 4.78 19.39
CA ILE A 160 -15.67 4.62 18.19
C ILE A 160 -14.68 3.48 18.38
N SER A 161 -13.86 3.51 19.44
CA SER A 161 -12.80 2.52 19.67
C SER A 161 -13.36 1.09 19.72
N ALA A 162 -14.49 0.88 20.40
CA ALA A 162 -15.13 -0.43 20.46
C ALA A 162 -15.66 -0.89 19.09
N GLY A 163 -16.22 0.05 18.31
CA GLY A 163 -16.71 -0.23 16.96
C GLY A 163 -15.58 -0.63 16.02
N LEU A 164 -14.48 0.13 16.02
CA LEU A 164 -13.30 -0.16 15.21
C LEU A 164 -12.63 -1.49 15.63
N ALA A 165 -12.56 -1.77 16.94
CA ALA A 165 -12.08 -3.07 17.42
C ALA A 165 -12.95 -4.23 16.92
N GLY A 166 -14.28 -4.03 16.82
CA GLY A 166 -15.21 -4.99 16.22
C GLY A 166 -14.91 -5.25 14.74
N PHE A 167 -14.61 -4.21 13.96
CA PHE A 167 -14.21 -4.33 12.56
C PHE A 167 -12.83 -4.97 12.43
N ASN A 168 -11.88 -4.64 13.29
CA ASN A 168 -10.57 -5.29 13.34
C ASN A 168 -10.66 -6.79 13.65
N LYS A 169 -11.61 -7.19 14.49
CA LYS A 169 -11.90 -8.62 14.69
C LYS A 169 -12.35 -9.30 13.39
N ILE A 170 -13.23 -8.65 12.61
CA ILE A 170 -13.65 -9.17 11.31
C ILE A 170 -12.46 -9.28 10.35
N ILE A 171 -11.61 -8.25 10.28
CA ILE A 171 -10.39 -8.25 9.45
C ILE A 171 -9.48 -9.43 9.82
N ALA A 172 -9.25 -9.62 11.11
CA ALA A 172 -8.41 -10.71 11.61
C ALA A 172 -8.99 -12.10 11.26
N GLU A 173 -10.30 -12.28 11.44
CA GLU A 173 -10.98 -13.54 11.11
C GLU A 173 -10.92 -13.85 9.61
N GLU A 174 -11.10 -12.85 8.73
CA GLU A 174 -11.03 -13.05 7.28
C GLU A 174 -9.59 -13.29 6.80
N ALA A 175 -8.61 -12.61 7.38
CA ALA A 175 -7.19 -12.87 7.13
C ALA A 175 -6.81 -14.29 7.57
N GLN A 176 -7.19 -14.70 8.79
CA GLN A 176 -6.91 -16.02 9.32
C GLN A 176 -7.52 -17.16 8.47
N ARG A 177 -8.77 -17.02 8.01
CA ARG A 177 -9.42 -18.02 7.14
C ARG A 177 -8.64 -18.28 5.86
N ARG A 178 -7.94 -17.28 5.33
CA ARG A 178 -7.12 -17.37 4.12
C ARG A 178 -5.66 -17.69 4.41
N GLY A 179 -5.26 -17.70 5.68
CA GLY A 179 -3.86 -17.88 6.09
C GLY A 179 -2.99 -16.72 5.63
N LEU A 180 -3.54 -15.50 5.66
CA LEU A 180 -2.84 -14.25 5.35
C LEU A 180 -2.13 -13.73 6.60
N ALA A 181 -0.99 -13.07 6.40
CA ALA A 181 -0.34 -12.30 7.45
C ALA A 181 -1.15 -11.04 7.78
N LEU A 182 -1.27 -10.73 9.06
CA LEU A 182 -1.93 -9.53 9.57
C LEU A 182 -0.95 -8.74 10.44
N VAL A 183 -0.88 -7.43 10.22
CA VAL A 183 -0.18 -6.48 11.09
C VAL A 183 -1.20 -5.70 11.90
N ASP A 184 -1.02 -5.69 13.22
CA ASP A 184 -1.89 -4.96 14.13
C ASP A 184 -1.30 -3.60 14.47
N ILE A 185 -1.84 -2.54 13.84
CA ILE A 185 -1.48 -1.14 14.12
C ILE A 185 -2.43 -0.47 15.12
N PHE A 186 -3.48 -1.16 15.58
CA PHE A 186 -4.46 -0.55 16.47
C PHE A 186 -3.85 -0.04 17.78
N PRO A 187 -2.98 -0.79 18.49
CA PRO A 187 -2.36 -0.31 19.72
C PRO A 187 -1.41 0.89 19.51
N ILE A 188 -0.63 0.88 18.41
CA ILE A 188 0.29 1.99 18.14
C ILE A 188 -0.48 3.26 17.75
N SER A 189 -1.59 3.14 17.04
CA SER A 189 -2.44 4.28 16.69
C SER A 189 -3.04 4.97 17.92
N GLN A 190 -3.27 4.25 19.02
CA GLN A 190 -3.79 4.82 20.27
C GLN A 190 -2.79 5.74 20.98
N GLN A 191 -1.50 5.69 20.63
CA GLN A 191 -0.48 6.60 21.18
C GLN A 191 -0.70 8.05 20.75
N MET A 192 -1.46 8.30 19.68
CA MET A 192 -1.88 9.65 19.27
C MET A 192 -2.64 10.42 20.37
N ARG A 193 -3.15 9.73 21.40
CA ARG A 193 -3.79 10.36 22.56
C ARG A 193 -2.84 11.25 23.34
N ASP A 194 -1.63 10.76 23.58
CA ASP A 194 -0.68 11.37 24.50
C ASP A 194 0.51 11.99 23.75
N ARG A 195 0.60 11.77 22.45
CA ARG A 195 1.69 12.18 21.57
C ARG A 195 1.14 13.00 20.40
N SER A 196 1.02 14.30 20.64
CA SER A 196 0.44 15.24 19.64
C SER A 196 1.24 15.31 18.33
N GLU A 197 2.55 15.02 18.37
CA GLU A 197 3.40 14.96 17.18
C GLU A 197 3.03 13.82 16.22
N LEU A 198 2.24 12.85 16.67
CA LEU A 198 1.71 11.77 15.83
C LEU A 198 0.43 12.14 15.08
N VAL A 199 -0.19 13.28 15.42
CA VAL A 199 -1.41 13.76 14.78
C VAL A 199 -1.07 14.85 13.78
N ALA A 200 -1.63 14.76 12.58
CA ALA A 200 -1.48 15.78 11.55
C ALA A 200 -2.19 17.09 11.92
N THR A 201 -1.94 18.16 11.16
CA THR A 201 -2.51 19.49 11.41
C THR A 201 -4.04 19.55 11.27
N ASP A 202 -4.65 18.57 10.60
CA ASP A 202 -6.10 18.42 10.51
C ASP A 202 -6.74 17.90 11.82
N GLY A 203 -5.92 17.47 12.78
CA GLY A 203 -6.37 16.96 14.07
C GLY A 203 -7.02 15.56 14.01
N LEU A 204 -6.95 14.86 12.89
CA LEU A 204 -7.59 13.56 12.66
C LEU A 204 -6.62 12.49 12.17
N HIS A 205 -5.91 12.77 11.07
CA HIS A 205 -5.05 11.79 10.42
C HIS A 205 -3.67 11.70 11.09
N PRO A 206 -2.95 10.59 10.87
CA PRO A 206 -1.58 10.45 11.35
C PRO A 206 -0.64 11.46 10.67
N SER A 207 0.33 11.96 11.42
CA SER A 207 1.43 12.75 10.87
C SER A 207 2.45 11.86 10.14
N ALA A 208 3.41 12.48 9.44
CA ALA A 208 4.56 11.79 8.85
C ALA A 208 5.34 10.97 9.88
N THR A 209 5.45 11.46 11.13
CA THR A 209 6.09 10.72 12.24
C THR A 209 5.32 9.45 12.56
N ALA A 210 3.99 9.53 12.67
CA ALA A 210 3.16 8.35 12.91
C ALA A 210 3.25 7.33 11.76
N TYR A 211 3.24 7.77 10.52
CA TYR A 211 3.40 6.88 9.36
C TYR A 211 4.76 6.18 9.33
N THR A 212 5.81 6.85 9.80
CA THR A 212 7.14 6.23 9.96
C THR A 212 7.10 5.12 11.03
N GLU A 213 6.42 5.35 12.14
CA GLU A 213 6.28 4.34 13.20
C GLU A 213 5.40 3.14 12.75
N TRP A 214 4.34 3.40 11.98
CA TRP A 214 3.52 2.35 11.40
C TRP A 214 4.31 1.52 10.38
N GLU A 215 5.08 2.17 9.51
CA GLU A 215 5.94 1.49 8.55
C GLU A 215 6.94 0.57 9.24
N ALA A 216 7.59 1.04 10.31
CA ALA A 216 8.53 0.25 11.09
C ALA A 216 7.91 -1.03 11.68
N LEU A 217 6.60 -0.99 12.01
CA LEU A 217 5.83 -2.15 12.45
C LEU A 217 5.44 -3.08 11.30
N ILE A 218 5.14 -2.51 10.13
CA ILE A 218 4.71 -3.26 8.93
C ILE A 218 5.91 -3.92 8.22
N PHE A 219 7.07 -3.26 8.19
CA PHE A 219 8.23 -3.69 7.43
C PHE A 219 8.69 -5.14 7.70
N PRO A 220 8.81 -5.62 8.94
CA PRO A 220 9.24 -7.00 9.19
C PRO A 220 8.31 -8.04 8.56
N ALA A 221 6.99 -7.81 8.61
CA ALA A 221 6.00 -8.70 8.01
C ALA A 221 6.05 -8.65 6.48
N ALA A 222 6.21 -7.46 5.90
CA ALA A 222 6.37 -7.28 4.46
C ALA A 222 7.64 -7.98 3.96
N ARG A 223 8.75 -7.82 4.65
CA ARG A 223 10.01 -8.50 4.34
C ARG A 223 9.86 -10.02 4.37
N ALA A 224 9.24 -10.57 5.42
CA ALA A 224 8.98 -12.01 5.54
C ALA A 224 8.06 -12.54 4.43
N ALA A 225 7.08 -11.75 4.00
CA ALA A 225 6.19 -12.09 2.88
C ALA A 225 6.93 -12.19 1.54
N LEU A 226 8.09 -11.53 1.40
CA LEU A 226 8.90 -11.48 0.18
C LEU A 226 10.03 -12.51 0.16
N GLU A 227 10.30 -13.17 1.29
CA GLU A 227 11.24 -14.30 1.33
C GLU A 227 10.69 -15.49 0.50
N PRO A 228 11.59 -16.26 -0.12
CA PRO A 228 11.23 -17.41 -0.97
C PRO A 228 10.34 -18.44 -0.29
#